data_a1b4f2c590adfa5eb0ec0006c4194f30
#
_entry.id   a1b4f2c590adfa5eb0ec0006c4194f30
#
_cell.length_a   1.000
_cell.length_b   1.000
_cell.length_c   1.000
_cell.angle_alpha   90.00
_cell.angle_beta   90.00
_cell.angle_gamma   90.00
#
_symmetry.space_group_name_H-M   'P 1'
#
loop_
_entity.id
_entity.type
_entity.pdbx_description
1 polymer ?
#
loop_
_entity_poly.entity_id
_entity_poly.type
_entity_poly.pdbx_seq_one_letter_code
_entity_poly.pdbx_strand_id
1 'polypeptide(L)'
;QRDRRDKQGGTAGKKTRPLHCRCALQGAFVLSKRKEDKTMIITLKDGSTKEYDQAMSVLDIAKDISEGLARVACAGEVDGELVDLRTVVDKDCNLNILTFESEGGAWAFHHTTSHIMAQAIKRLYPGVKLAIGPSVADGFYYDVDSETPLTAEDLVKIEAEMKKIVKEALPITRFTKSREEAIAYFKEKEEPYKVELIEDLPEDAEISFYQQGEFVDLCAGPHLMSTKPIKAFKLTSLAGAYWRGSEKNKMLTRIYGTSFTKKADLEEYLNRMEEAKKRDHRKLGKELGLFMMREEGPGFPFFLPKGMVLKNTLLDYWREIHRKNGYVEISTPIMLSRHLWETSGHWDHYKENMYTTVIDDTDFAIKPMNCPGGILVYQSEPRSYRDLPLRMGELGLVHRHEKSGQLHGLMRVRCFTQDDAHIFMMPEQIRDEIKGVARLIDEVYQLFGF
;
A
#
# COMPACT_ATOMS: atom_id res chain seq x y z
N GLN A 1 8.40 -45.48 -20.36
CA GLN A 1 8.55 -46.57 -21.31
C GLN A 1 7.47 -46.42 -22.39
N ARG A 2 7.97 -46.22 -23.60
CA ARG A 2 7.49 -46.77 -24.89
C ARG A 2 6.14 -46.25 -25.38
N ASP A 3 5.95 -45.97 -26.60
CA ASP A 3 6.76 -45.90 -27.83
C ASP A 3 5.79 -45.56 -28.98
N ARG A 4 6.21 -44.69 -29.89
CA ARG A 4 6.16 -44.85 -31.39
C ARG A 4 4.83 -45.29 -32.01
N ARG A 5 4.41 -44.85 -33.17
CA ARG A 5 5.00 -44.42 -34.45
C ARG A 5 3.90 -44.02 -35.44
N ASP A 6 4.20 -43.07 -36.27
CA ASP A 6 4.28 -43.10 -37.76
C ASP A 6 3.03 -43.56 -38.55
N LYS A 7 2.64 -42.93 -39.60
CA LYS A 7 3.21 -42.67 -40.95
C LYS A 7 2.18 -41.97 -41.85
N GLN A 8 2.57 -40.96 -42.55
CA GLN A 8 2.88 -40.86 -43.98
C GLN A 8 1.75 -41.06 -45.04
N GLY A 9 1.76 -40.16 -45.97
CA GLY A 9 1.57 -40.31 -47.41
C GLY A 9 0.41 -39.48 -47.94
N GLY A 10 0.47 -38.60 -48.92
CA GLY A 10 1.40 -38.44 -49.99
C GLY A 10 0.64 -38.15 -51.29
N THR A 11 1.19 -37.22 -52.04
CA THR A 11 1.16 -37.06 -53.52
C THR A 11 -0.04 -36.30 -54.12
N ALA A 12 0.23 -35.13 -54.64
CA ALA A 12 0.65 -34.73 -55.99
C ALA A 12 -0.48 -34.71 -57.02
N GLY A 13 -0.77 -33.61 -57.67
CA GLY A 13 -0.15 -33.10 -58.81
C GLY A 13 -1.07 -32.41 -59.82
N LYS A 14 -0.53 -31.39 -60.43
CA LYS A 14 -0.67 -30.89 -61.84
C LYS A 14 -1.69 -29.79 -62.15
N LYS A 15 -1.14 -28.63 -62.34
CA LYS A 15 -1.04 -27.74 -63.52
C LYS A 15 -2.13 -27.85 -64.57
N THR A 16 -2.76 -26.72 -64.96
CA THR A 16 -2.59 -26.03 -66.25
C THR A 16 -3.36 -24.70 -66.27
N ARG A 17 -2.74 -23.66 -66.81
CA ARG A 17 -3.27 -22.42 -67.43
C ARG A 17 -3.51 -22.70 -68.93
N PRO A 18 -4.00 -21.76 -69.84
CA PRO A 18 -4.66 -20.42 -69.63
C PRO A 18 -5.86 -20.23 -70.61
N LEU A 19 -6.51 -19.08 -70.67
CA LEU A 19 -6.74 -18.17 -71.79
C LEU A 19 -7.93 -17.21 -71.65
N HIS A 20 -7.61 -15.95 -71.72
CA HIS A 20 -8.28 -14.78 -72.34
C HIS A 20 -9.75 -14.83 -72.78
N CYS A 21 -10.61 -13.86 -72.45
CA CYS A 21 -10.82 -12.66 -73.28
C CYS A 21 -11.99 -11.78 -72.82
N ARG A 22 -11.74 -10.47 -72.79
CA ARG A 22 -12.55 -9.30 -73.15
C ARG A 22 -13.87 -8.94 -72.52
N CYS A 23 -13.82 -7.77 -71.90
CA CYS A 23 -14.68 -6.57 -72.02
C CYS A 23 -16.21 -6.69 -71.88
N ALA A 24 -16.74 -5.99 -70.83
CA ALA A 24 -17.70 -4.93 -71.05
C ALA A 24 -17.81 -4.06 -69.79
N LEU A 25 -17.70 -2.77 -70.00
CA LEU A 25 -17.98 -1.68 -69.10
C LEU A 25 -19.40 -1.75 -68.53
N GLN A 26 -19.58 -1.55 -67.21
CA GLN A 26 -20.68 -0.70 -66.69
C GLN A 26 -20.58 -0.62 -65.17
N GLY A 27 -20.62 0.61 -64.67
CA GLY A 27 -21.17 0.98 -63.37
C GLY A 27 -20.25 0.75 -62.18
N ALA A 28 -19.24 1.62 -61.95
CA ALA A 28 -18.60 1.79 -60.68
C ALA A 28 -19.62 2.42 -59.68
N PHE A 29 -20.32 1.56 -58.96
CA PHE A 29 -20.94 1.96 -57.68
C PHE A 29 -19.81 1.87 -56.66
N VAL A 30 -19.22 3.00 -56.35
CA VAL A 30 -18.39 3.17 -55.17
C VAL A 30 -19.30 3.02 -53.96
N LEU A 31 -19.43 1.83 -53.44
CA LEU A 31 -19.86 1.59 -52.07
C LEU A 31 -18.76 2.20 -51.18
N SER A 32 -18.94 3.48 -50.85
CA SER A 32 -18.25 4.02 -49.69
C SER A 32 -18.65 3.12 -48.52
N LYS A 33 -17.70 2.35 -47.98
CA LYS A 33 -17.84 1.76 -46.65
C LYS A 33 -18.10 2.94 -45.73
N ARG A 34 -19.35 3.17 -45.36
CA ARG A 34 -19.65 3.90 -44.14
C ARG A 34 -18.85 3.21 -43.04
N LYS A 35 -17.86 3.88 -42.47
CA LYS A 35 -17.43 3.55 -41.12
C LYS A 35 -18.73 3.56 -40.32
N GLU A 36 -19.09 2.43 -39.77
CA GLU A 36 -20.03 2.40 -38.68
C GLU A 36 -19.39 3.27 -37.59
N ASP A 37 -19.94 4.46 -37.40
CA ASP A 37 -19.61 5.33 -36.27
C ASP A 37 -20.11 4.57 -35.03
N LYS A 38 -19.21 3.80 -34.44
CA LYS A 38 -19.50 3.02 -33.24
C LYS A 38 -19.47 4.04 -32.08
N THR A 39 -20.64 4.49 -31.66
CA THR A 39 -20.81 5.29 -30.44
C THR A 39 -20.21 4.53 -29.26
N MET A 40 -19.38 5.19 -28.49
CA MET A 40 -18.78 4.69 -27.26
C MET A 40 -19.70 4.96 -26.09
N ILE A 41 -19.96 3.94 -25.27
CA ILE A 41 -20.83 4.02 -24.08
C ILE A 41 -19.96 4.05 -22.84
N ILE A 42 -20.02 5.15 -22.09
CA ILE A 42 -19.35 5.31 -20.80
C ILE A 42 -20.36 5.13 -19.68
N THR A 43 -20.12 4.13 -18.82
CA THR A 43 -20.91 3.89 -17.62
C THR A 43 -20.24 4.58 -16.43
N LEU A 44 -20.96 5.50 -15.78
CA LEU A 44 -20.48 6.25 -14.62
C LEU A 44 -20.70 5.47 -13.32
N LYS A 45 -20.06 5.88 -12.23
CA LYS A 45 -20.11 5.25 -10.91
C LYS A 45 -21.54 5.10 -10.35
N ASP A 46 -22.44 6.00 -10.69
CA ASP A 46 -23.85 5.96 -10.27
C ASP A 46 -24.73 5.06 -11.15
N GLY A 47 -24.15 4.38 -12.13
CA GLY A 47 -24.83 3.52 -13.09
C GLY A 47 -25.45 4.25 -14.28
N SER A 48 -25.36 5.58 -14.35
CA SER A 48 -25.77 6.34 -15.51
C SER A 48 -24.81 6.12 -16.69
N THR A 49 -25.33 6.23 -17.91
CA THR A 49 -24.54 6.06 -19.14
C THR A 49 -24.50 7.34 -19.95
N LYS A 50 -23.37 7.59 -20.61
CA LYS A 50 -23.19 8.65 -21.59
C LYS A 50 -22.67 8.06 -22.90
N GLU A 51 -23.16 8.57 -24.02
CA GLU A 51 -22.76 8.13 -25.36
C GLU A 51 -21.89 9.23 -26.02
N TYR A 52 -20.80 8.81 -26.65
CA TYR A 52 -19.86 9.70 -27.35
C TYR A 52 -19.52 9.12 -28.73
N ASP A 53 -19.55 9.95 -29.75
CA ASP A 53 -19.29 9.57 -31.14
C ASP A 53 -17.78 9.49 -31.46
N GLN A 54 -16.93 9.90 -30.53
CA GLN A 54 -15.46 9.93 -30.70
C GLN A 54 -14.73 9.65 -29.39
N ALA A 55 -13.50 9.21 -29.50
CA ALA A 55 -12.61 9.07 -28.36
C ALA A 55 -12.42 10.41 -27.62
N MET A 56 -12.49 10.38 -26.30
CA MET A 56 -12.39 11.57 -25.44
C MET A 56 -11.43 11.34 -24.27
N SER A 57 -10.76 12.41 -23.83
CA SER A 57 -9.99 12.33 -22.60
C SER A 57 -10.89 12.23 -21.37
N VAL A 58 -10.42 11.57 -20.30
CA VAL A 58 -11.11 11.53 -19.02
C VAL A 58 -11.47 12.94 -18.53
N LEU A 59 -10.59 13.91 -18.73
CA LEU A 59 -10.85 15.31 -18.40
C LEU A 59 -12.01 15.90 -19.20
N ASP A 60 -12.09 15.64 -20.49
CA ASP A 60 -13.14 16.19 -21.33
C ASP A 60 -14.50 15.56 -21.03
N ILE A 61 -14.51 14.26 -20.71
CA ILE A 61 -15.71 13.59 -20.17
C ILE A 61 -16.11 14.23 -18.82
N ALA A 62 -15.15 14.51 -17.93
CA ALA A 62 -15.44 15.19 -16.67
C ALA A 62 -16.03 16.60 -16.87
N LYS A 63 -15.56 17.36 -17.87
CA LYS A 63 -16.12 18.68 -18.24
C LYS A 63 -17.55 18.54 -18.80
N ASP A 64 -17.80 17.55 -19.63
CA ASP A 64 -19.12 17.26 -20.18
C ASP A 64 -20.13 16.88 -19.10
N ILE A 65 -19.67 16.18 -18.05
CA ILE A 65 -20.50 15.89 -16.88
C ILE A 65 -20.77 17.17 -16.09
N SER A 66 -19.72 17.90 -15.72
CA SER A 66 -19.81 19.15 -14.98
C SER A 66 -18.46 19.89 -14.95
N GLU A 67 -18.48 21.18 -15.26
CA GLU A 67 -17.33 22.09 -15.07
C GLU A 67 -16.87 22.13 -13.60
N GLY A 68 -17.78 21.94 -12.65
CA GLY A 68 -17.46 21.84 -11.22
C GLY A 68 -16.62 20.60 -10.91
N LEU A 69 -17.03 19.45 -11.46
CA LEU A 69 -16.32 18.18 -11.31
C LEU A 69 -14.95 18.24 -11.96
N ALA A 70 -14.85 18.74 -13.19
CA ALA A 70 -13.58 18.85 -13.90
C ALA A 70 -12.54 19.73 -13.15
N ARG A 71 -12.98 20.76 -12.44
CA ARG A 71 -12.10 21.62 -11.62
C ARG A 71 -11.51 20.94 -10.40
N VAL A 72 -12.18 19.94 -9.84
CA VAL A 72 -11.73 19.21 -8.63
C VAL A 72 -11.24 17.80 -8.95
N ALA A 73 -11.35 17.37 -10.22
CA ALA A 73 -10.86 16.07 -10.66
C ALA A 73 -9.33 15.98 -10.50
N CYS A 74 -8.86 14.89 -9.94
CA CYS A 74 -7.46 14.59 -9.71
C CYS A 74 -6.95 13.47 -10.63
N ALA A 75 -7.77 12.46 -10.88
CA ALA A 75 -7.48 11.30 -11.72
C ALA A 75 -8.78 10.67 -12.25
N GLY A 76 -8.67 9.65 -13.07
CA GLY A 76 -9.77 8.77 -13.46
C GLY A 76 -9.52 7.34 -13.01
N GLU A 77 -10.59 6.55 -13.00
CA GLU A 77 -10.53 5.10 -12.85
C GLU A 77 -11.34 4.49 -13.99
N VAL A 78 -10.67 3.76 -14.88
CA VAL A 78 -11.26 3.11 -16.05
C VAL A 78 -11.22 1.62 -15.82
N ASP A 79 -12.39 0.97 -15.76
CA ASP A 79 -12.54 -0.47 -15.50
C ASP A 79 -11.75 -0.97 -14.26
N GLY A 80 -11.63 -0.11 -13.22
CA GLY A 80 -10.92 -0.40 -11.98
C GLY A 80 -9.42 -0.04 -11.99
N GLU A 81 -8.88 0.45 -13.10
CA GLU A 81 -7.50 0.91 -13.19
C GLU A 81 -7.38 2.43 -13.02
N LEU A 82 -6.47 2.86 -12.16
CA LEU A 82 -6.17 4.28 -11.93
C LEU A 82 -5.45 4.88 -13.14
N VAL A 83 -6.03 5.91 -13.75
CA VAL A 83 -5.53 6.55 -14.96
C VAL A 83 -5.40 8.06 -14.81
N ASP A 84 -4.55 8.66 -15.63
CA ASP A 84 -4.39 10.11 -15.74
C ASP A 84 -5.62 10.75 -16.41
N LEU A 85 -5.94 11.99 -16.03
CA LEU A 85 -7.03 12.76 -16.67
C LEU A 85 -6.82 13.00 -18.18
N ARG A 86 -5.57 12.86 -18.66
CA ARG A 86 -5.19 12.97 -20.09
C ARG A 86 -5.44 11.68 -20.85
N THR A 87 -5.68 10.57 -20.16
CA THR A 87 -5.94 9.28 -20.81
C THR A 87 -7.16 9.39 -21.70
N VAL A 88 -6.99 8.94 -22.95
CA VAL A 88 -8.05 8.94 -23.95
C VAL A 88 -8.78 7.60 -23.85
N VAL A 89 -10.09 7.68 -23.70
CA VAL A 89 -10.99 6.53 -23.75
C VAL A 89 -11.56 6.44 -25.17
N ASP A 90 -11.46 5.27 -25.78
CA ASP A 90 -11.83 5.01 -27.19
C ASP A 90 -12.78 3.81 -27.35
N LYS A 91 -13.24 3.23 -26.25
CA LYS A 91 -14.13 2.05 -26.20
C LYS A 91 -15.08 2.14 -25.01
N ASP A 92 -16.11 1.31 -25.03
CA ASP A 92 -17.03 1.15 -23.90
C ASP A 92 -16.26 0.78 -22.63
N CYS A 93 -16.54 1.49 -21.53
CA CYS A 93 -15.91 1.22 -20.24
C CYS A 93 -16.73 1.77 -19.07
N ASN A 94 -16.34 1.35 -17.86
CA ASN A 94 -16.76 1.97 -16.63
C ASN A 94 -15.79 3.09 -16.27
N LEU A 95 -16.28 4.30 -16.06
CA LEU A 95 -15.46 5.45 -15.71
C LEU A 95 -15.91 6.07 -14.39
N ASN A 96 -14.96 6.23 -13.47
CA ASN A 96 -15.12 7.01 -12.25
C ASN A 96 -14.16 8.20 -12.25
N ILE A 97 -14.69 9.41 -12.09
CA ILE A 97 -13.86 10.62 -11.95
C ILE A 97 -13.47 10.77 -10.48
N LEU A 98 -12.18 10.70 -10.21
CA LEU A 98 -11.63 10.69 -8.86
C LEU A 98 -11.26 12.11 -8.41
N THR A 99 -11.78 12.50 -7.25
CA THR A 99 -11.42 13.74 -6.56
C THR A 99 -10.50 13.46 -5.37
N PHE A 100 -10.00 14.48 -4.70
CA PHE A 100 -9.13 14.33 -3.52
C PHE A 100 -9.74 13.46 -2.40
N GLU A 101 -11.05 13.41 -2.31
CA GLU A 101 -11.77 12.61 -1.29
C GLU A 101 -11.68 11.08 -1.53
N SER A 102 -11.24 10.68 -2.71
CA SER A 102 -10.98 9.27 -3.04
C SER A 102 -9.50 8.93 -2.90
N GLU A 103 -9.18 7.68 -2.58
CA GLU A 103 -7.81 7.19 -2.44
C GLU A 103 -6.97 7.48 -3.69
N GLY A 104 -7.44 7.11 -4.89
CA GLY A 104 -6.72 7.35 -6.14
C GLY A 104 -6.58 8.85 -6.48
N GLY A 105 -7.57 9.68 -6.14
CA GLY A 105 -7.50 11.12 -6.33
C GLY A 105 -6.53 11.79 -5.35
N ALA A 106 -6.55 11.41 -4.07
CA ALA A 106 -5.56 11.85 -3.08
C ALA A 106 -4.15 11.42 -3.49
N TRP A 107 -4.00 10.19 -3.99
CA TRP A 107 -2.73 9.67 -4.49
C TRP A 107 -2.15 10.56 -5.59
N ALA A 108 -2.92 10.89 -6.63
CA ALA A 108 -2.48 11.77 -7.73
C ALA A 108 -2.14 13.19 -7.25
N PHE A 109 -2.89 13.69 -6.26
CA PHE A 109 -2.65 15.00 -5.65
C PHE A 109 -1.32 15.03 -4.88
N HIS A 110 -1.08 14.06 -4.00
CA HIS A 110 0.17 13.91 -3.26
C HIS A 110 1.36 13.67 -4.19
N HIS A 111 1.18 12.83 -5.21
CA HIS A 111 2.21 12.54 -6.21
C HIS A 111 2.61 13.81 -6.99
N THR A 112 1.64 14.64 -7.37
CA THR A 112 1.95 15.93 -7.98
C THR A 112 2.67 16.86 -7.01
N THR A 113 2.34 16.83 -5.73
CA THR A 113 3.03 17.64 -4.72
C THR A 113 4.48 17.18 -4.53
N SER A 114 4.77 15.89 -4.65
CA SER A 114 6.16 15.38 -4.59
C SER A 114 7.01 15.91 -5.75
N HIS A 115 6.43 16.05 -6.96
CA HIS A 115 7.11 16.65 -8.11
C HIS A 115 7.34 18.15 -7.92
N ILE A 116 6.41 18.89 -7.31
CA ILE A 116 6.62 20.30 -6.95
C ILE A 116 7.77 20.43 -5.94
N MET A 117 7.88 19.51 -4.98
CA MET A 117 9.01 19.47 -4.06
C MET A 117 10.32 19.17 -4.78
N ALA A 118 10.36 18.19 -5.69
CA ALA A 118 11.54 17.86 -6.48
C ALA A 118 12.01 19.06 -7.34
N GLN A 119 11.08 19.77 -7.99
CA GLN A 119 11.39 21.00 -8.73
C GLN A 119 11.98 22.07 -7.80
N ALA A 120 11.39 22.28 -6.62
CA ALA A 120 11.91 23.26 -5.65
C ALA A 120 13.31 22.89 -5.18
N ILE A 121 13.59 21.61 -4.94
CA ILE A 121 14.92 21.11 -4.57
C ILE A 121 15.92 21.39 -5.70
N LYS A 122 15.59 21.08 -6.95
CA LYS A 122 16.48 21.33 -8.10
C LYS A 122 16.73 22.82 -8.33
N ARG A 123 15.75 23.70 -8.07
CA ARG A 123 15.95 25.16 -8.13
C ARG A 123 16.92 25.68 -7.07
N LEU A 124 16.81 25.16 -5.84
CA LEU A 124 17.64 25.60 -4.71
C LEU A 124 19.00 24.90 -4.64
N TYR A 125 19.04 23.64 -5.03
CA TYR A 125 20.19 22.76 -4.91
C TYR A 125 20.44 21.99 -6.23
N PRO A 126 20.94 22.64 -7.30
CA PRO A 126 21.08 21.99 -8.63
C PRO A 126 21.93 20.72 -8.64
N GLY A 127 22.89 20.59 -7.72
CA GLY A 127 23.77 19.41 -7.59
C GLY A 127 23.11 18.18 -6.96
N VAL A 128 21.95 18.34 -6.29
CA VAL A 128 21.22 17.21 -5.69
C VAL A 128 20.69 16.28 -6.78
N LYS A 129 20.90 14.95 -6.61
CA LYS A 129 20.39 13.93 -7.53
C LYS A 129 19.05 13.41 -7.02
N LEU A 130 18.11 13.21 -7.93
CA LEU A 130 16.75 12.78 -7.63
C LEU A 130 16.64 11.25 -7.81
N ALA A 131 16.07 10.56 -6.81
CA ALA A 131 15.81 9.12 -6.90
C ALA A 131 14.32 8.86 -7.20
N ILE A 132 13.50 8.62 -6.17
CA ILE A 132 12.07 8.33 -6.32
C ILE A 132 11.22 9.21 -5.39
N GLY A 133 9.99 9.51 -5.84
CA GLY A 133 9.06 10.38 -5.11
C GLY A 133 7.62 9.91 -5.13
N PRO A 134 7.29 8.72 -4.57
CA PRO A 134 5.94 8.20 -4.60
C PRO A 134 5.01 8.93 -3.62
N SER A 135 3.73 8.79 -3.89
CA SER A 135 2.67 9.05 -2.92
C SER A 135 2.60 7.92 -1.88
N VAL A 136 2.14 8.25 -0.69
CA VAL A 136 1.81 7.33 0.41
C VAL A 136 0.43 7.71 0.97
N ALA A 137 -0.14 6.87 1.85
CA ALA A 137 -1.52 7.03 2.33
C ALA A 137 -1.87 8.46 2.80
N ASP A 138 -1.02 9.08 3.62
CA ASP A 138 -1.28 10.40 4.20
C ASP A 138 -0.37 11.51 3.64
N GLY A 139 0.24 11.30 2.48
CA GLY A 139 1.16 12.28 1.92
C GLY A 139 2.07 11.75 0.83
N PHE A 140 3.32 12.17 0.85
CA PHE A 140 4.33 11.82 -0.14
C PHE A 140 5.72 11.86 0.49
N TYR A 141 6.69 11.28 -0.21
CA TYR A 141 8.10 11.53 0.07
C TYR A 141 8.89 11.67 -1.24
N TYR A 142 10.11 12.15 -1.13
CA TYR A 142 11.10 12.08 -2.20
C TYR A 142 12.46 11.72 -1.64
N ASP A 143 13.12 10.77 -2.27
CA ASP A 143 14.47 10.35 -1.95
C ASP A 143 15.47 11.12 -2.80
N VAL A 144 16.40 11.78 -2.17
CA VAL A 144 17.41 12.61 -2.83
C VAL A 144 18.81 12.26 -2.35
N ASP A 145 19.77 12.34 -3.27
CA ASP A 145 21.18 12.23 -2.96
C ASP A 145 21.80 13.63 -2.95
N SER A 146 22.23 14.05 -1.79
CA SER A 146 22.86 15.35 -1.58
C SER A 146 24.25 15.16 -0.97
N GLU A 147 25.26 15.84 -1.50
CA GLU A 147 26.62 15.85 -0.93
C GLU A 147 26.63 16.52 0.45
N THR A 148 25.82 17.54 0.65
CA THR A 148 25.63 18.20 1.95
C THR A 148 24.30 17.74 2.56
N PRO A 149 24.31 17.20 3.81
CA PRO A 149 23.08 16.79 4.49
C PRO A 149 22.08 17.94 4.57
N LEU A 150 20.84 17.67 4.13
CA LEU A 150 19.74 18.63 4.28
C LEU A 150 19.31 18.71 5.76
N THR A 151 18.92 19.89 6.19
CA THR A 151 18.53 20.21 7.56
C THR A 151 17.04 20.61 7.65
N ALA A 152 16.53 20.77 8.87
CA ALA A 152 15.18 21.29 9.08
C ALA A 152 15.00 22.71 8.53
N GLU A 153 16.06 23.51 8.50
CA GLU A 153 16.03 24.87 7.91
C GLU A 153 15.86 24.83 6.39
N ASP A 154 16.44 23.81 5.74
CA ASP A 154 16.30 23.63 4.30
C ASP A 154 14.87 23.23 3.92
N LEU A 155 14.15 22.47 4.78
CA LEU A 155 12.72 22.20 4.56
C LEU A 155 11.91 23.50 4.46
N VAL A 156 12.22 24.50 5.29
CA VAL A 156 11.53 25.81 5.25
C VAL A 156 11.81 26.55 3.93
N LYS A 157 13.06 26.49 3.43
CA LYS A 157 13.45 27.10 2.15
C LYS A 157 12.75 26.39 0.98
N ILE A 158 12.74 25.05 1.01
CA ILE A 158 12.07 24.22 -0.01
C ILE A 158 10.56 24.52 -0.04
N GLU A 159 9.88 24.57 1.11
CA GLU A 159 8.47 24.96 1.17
C GLU A 159 8.21 26.37 0.60
N ALA A 160 9.09 27.32 0.86
CA ALA A 160 8.97 28.67 0.32
C ALA A 160 9.08 28.67 -1.22
N GLU A 161 9.98 27.86 -1.78
CA GLU A 161 10.12 27.71 -3.24
C GLU A 161 8.93 26.95 -3.84
N MET A 162 8.46 25.87 -3.21
CA MET A 162 7.23 25.17 -3.60
C MET A 162 6.03 26.13 -3.70
N LYS A 163 5.89 27.07 -2.75
CA LYS A 163 4.83 28.11 -2.80
C LYS A 163 4.95 29.03 -4.01
N LYS A 164 6.17 29.32 -4.49
CA LYS A 164 6.37 30.11 -5.73
C LYS A 164 5.93 29.28 -6.94
N ILE A 165 6.37 28.03 -7.05
CA ILE A 165 6.00 27.12 -8.14
C ILE A 165 4.48 26.95 -8.25
N VAL A 166 3.79 26.79 -7.12
CA VAL A 166 2.32 26.73 -7.11
C VAL A 166 1.67 28.01 -7.62
N LYS A 167 2.22 29.19 -7.26
CA LYS A 167 1.74 30.50 -7.76
C LYS A 167 1.96 30.69 -9.26
N GLU A 168 3.00 30.08 -9.83
CA GLU A 168 3.26 30.09 -11.27
C GLU A 168 2.17 29.34 -12.04
N ALA A 169 1.40 28.46 -11.37
CA ALA A 169 0.28 27.71 -11.95
C ALA A 169 0.67 26.93 -13.22
N LEU A 170 1.84 26.29 -13.18
CA LEU A 170 2.44 25.61 -14.33
C LEU A 170 1.54 24.47 -14.83
N PRO A 171 1.30 24.37 -16.15
CA PRO A 171 0.68 23.19 -16.73
C PRO A 171 1.61 22.00 -16.57
N ILE A 172 1.03 20.82 -16.39
CA ILE A 172 1.76 19.56 -16.32
C ILE A 172 1.43 18.77 -17.58
N THR A 173 2.44 18.39 -18.34
CA THR A 173 2.30 17.64 -19.59
C THR A 173 2.97 16.28 -19.48
N ARG A 174 2.36 15.25 -20.07
CA ARG A 174 2.92 13.89 -20.18
C ARG A 174 3.45 13.69 -21.59
N PHE A 175 4.62 13.06 -21.72
CA PHE A 175 5.17 12.63 -22.98
C PHE A 175 6.00 11.34 -22.79
N THR A 176 6.33 10.66 -23.85
CA THR A 176 7.12 9.43 -23.86
C THR A 176 8.39 9.60 -24.67
N LYS A 177 9.40 8.81 -24.36
CA LYS A 177 10.65 8.70 -25.10
C LYS A 177 11.03 7.25 -25.30
N SER A 178 11.85 6.95 -26.34
CA SER A 178 12.50 5.67 -26.43
C SER A 178 13.46 5.44 -25.26
N ARG A 179 13.82 4.21 -24.97
CA ARG A 179 14.75 3.86 -23.89
C ARG A 179 16.09 4.56 -24.05
N GLU A 180 16.62 4.58 -25.27
CA GLU A 180 17.90 5.20 -25.60
C GLU A 180 17.85 6.71 -25.37
N GLU A 181 16.78 7.37 -25.84
CA GLU A 181 16.59 8.81 -25.65
C GLU A 181 16.40 9.16 -24.16
N ALA A 182 15.68 8.33 -23.43
CA ALA A 182 15.45 8.52 -22.00
C ALA A 182 16.75 8.41 -21.18
N ILE A 183 17.55 7.37 -21.47
CA ILE A 183 18.86 7.19 -20.84
C ILE A 183 19.80 8.34 -21.20
N ALA A 184 19.87 8.72 -22.47
CA ALA A 184 20.70 9.85 -22.92
C ALA A 184 20.31 11.16 -22.21
N TYR A 185 19.01 11.44 -22.12
CA TYR A 185 18.48 12.63 -21.42
C TYR A 185 18.91 12.70 -19.96
N PHE A 186 18.77 11.60 -19.20
CA PHE A 186 19.13 11.62 -17.78
C PHE A 186 20.65 11.52 -17.53
N LYS A 187 21.42 10.95 -18.45
CA LYS A 187 22.89 11.04 -18.42
C LYS A 187 23.36 12.48 -18.62
N GLU A 188 22.78 13.22 -19.55
CA GLU A 188 23.06 14.65 -19.77
C GLU A 188 22.71 15.51 -18.55
N LYS A 189 21.60 15.16 -17.85
CA LYS A 189 21.16 15.83 -16.61
C LYS A 189 21.88 15.34 -15.36
N GLU A 190 22.81 14.38 -15.49
CA GLU A 190 23.56 13.78 -14.40
C GLU A 190 22.63 13.18 -13.30
N GLU A 191 21.55 12.50 -13.68
CA GLU A 191 20.60 11.85 -12.78
C GLU A 191 20.77 10.33 -12.82
N PRO A 192 21.79 9.76 -12.10
CA PRO A 192 22.15 8.36 -12.21
C PRO A 192 21.04 7.41 -11.75
N TYR A 193 20.29 7.77 -10.72
CA TYR A 193 19.19 6.95 -10.21
C TYR A 193 18.06 6.78 -11.23
N LYS A 194 17.79 7.82 -12.05
CA LYS A 194 16.80 7.74 -13.13
C LYS A 194 17.28 6.84 -14.26
N VAL A 195 18.57 6.87 -14.58
CA VAL A 195 19.16 5.95 -15.56
C VAL A 195 19.01 4.50 -15.09
N GLU A 196 19.41 4.21 -13.85
CA GLU A 196 19.28 2.88 -13.24
C GLU A 196 17.83 2.37 -13.22
N LEU A 197 16.85 3.26 -12.91
CA LEU A 197 15.44 2.91 -12.95
C LEU A 197 14.96 2.54 -14.36
N ILE A 198 15.42 3.27 -15.39
CA ILE A 198 15.06 2.97 -16.79
C ILE A 198 15.66 1.65 -17.24
N GLU A 199 16.93 1.37 -16.86
CA GLU A 199 17.63 0.12 -17.20
C GLU A 199 16.93 -1.11 -16.63
N ASP A 200 16.25 -0.97 -15.46
CA ASP A 200 15.53 -2.06 -14.82
C ASP A 200 14.10 -2.29 -15.36
N LEU A 201 13.54 -1.36 -16.11
CA LEU A 201 12.21 -1.55 -16.69
C LEU A 201 12.21 -2.71 -17.72
N PRO A 202 11.10 -3.47 -17.84
CA PRO A 202 10.93 -4.45 -18.92
C PRO A 202 11.21 -3.84 -20.30
N GLU A 203 11.68 -4.63 -21.25
CA GLU A 203 12.07 -4.13 -22.59
C GLU A 203 10.90 -3.45 -23.34
N ASP A 204 9.69 -3.92 -23.13
CA ASP A 204 8.44 -3.43 -23.74
C ASP A 204 7.75 -2.32 -22.93
N ALA A 205 8.31 -1.90 -21.79
CA ALA A 205 7.71 -0.87 -20.96
C ALA A 205 7.71 0.49 -21.65
N GLU A 206 6.56 1.17 -21.59
CA GLU A 206 6.43 2.57 -22.01
C GLU A 206 7.18 3.47 -21.00
N ILE A 207 8.14 4.25 -21.48
CA ILE A 207 8.91 5.17 -20.64
C ILE A 207 8.30 6.56 -20.74
N SER A 208 7.56 6.94 -19.70
CA SER A 208 6.84 8.18 -19.65
C SER A 208 7.50 9.21 -18.72
N PHE A 209 7.26 10.48 -19.06
CA PHE A 209 7.79 11.64 -18.41
C PHE A 209 6.66 12.61 -18.10
N TYR A 210 6.82 13.34 -17.01
CA TYR A 210 5.97 14.49 -16.70
C TYR A 210 6.82 15.76 -16.61
N GLN A 211 6.35 16.80 -17.29
CA GLN A 211 7.00 18.11 -17.34
C GLN A 211 6.11 19.17 -16.69
N GLN A 212 6.70 19.98 -15.82
CA GLN A 212 6.10 21.17 -15.23
C GLN A 212 7.10 22.35 -15.33
N GLY A 213 6.85 23.27 -16.25
CA GLY A 213 7.82 24.32 -16.57
C GLY A 213 9.17 23.76 -17.04
N GLU A 214 10.25 24.14 -16.37
CA GLU A 214 11.61 23.67 -16.66
C GLU A 214 11.91 22.28 -16.08
N PHE A 215 11.07 21.79 -15.16
CA PHE A 215 11.29 20.50 -14.48
C PHE A 215 10.67 19.36 -15.27
N VAL A 216 11.48 18.31 -15.45
CA VAL A 216 11.06 17.05 -16.11
C VAL A 216 11.48 15.89 -15.23
N ASP A 217 10.56 14.95 -14.97
CA ASP A 217 10.85 13.74 -14.21
C ASP A 217 10.38 12.49 -14.94
N LEU A 218 11.09 11.37 -14.69
CA LEU A 218 10.70 10.01 -15.07
C LEU A 218 9.55 9.58 -14.16
N CYS A 219 8.38 9.32 -14.73
CA CYS A 219 7.22 8.98 -13.92
C CYS A 219 6.11 8.29 -14.74
N ALA A 220 5.47 7.29 -14.13
CA ALA A 220 4.30 6.62 -14.71
C ALA A 220 2.98 7.42 -14.51
N GLY A 221 2.94 8.36 -13.55
CA GLY A 221 1.72 9.08 -13.19
C GLY A 221 0.76 8.26 -12.30
N PRO A 222 -0.52 8.66 -12.20
CA PRO A 222 -1.09 9.91 -12.74
C PRO A 222 -0.71 11.18 -11.97
N HIS A 223 -0.88 12.32 -12.62
CA HIS A 223 -0.68 13.65 -12.05
C HIS A 223 -1.85 14.59 -12.34
N LEU A 224 -1.98 15.66 -11.55
CA LEU A 224 -2.91 16.74 -11.83
C LEU A 224 -2.58 17.43 -13.16
N MET A 225 -3.53 18.20 -13.68
CA MET A 225 -3.35 18.96 -14.92
C MET A 225 -2.42 20.17 -14.77
N SER A 226 -2.25 20.68 -13.55
CA SER A 226 -1.37 21.81 -13.24
C SER A 226 -0.99 21.85 -11.77
N THR A 227 0.00 22.68 -11.42
CA THR A 227 0.43 22.90 -10.03
C THR A 227 -0.55 23.76 -9.21
N LYS A 228 -1.48 24.47 -9.87
CA LYS A 228 -2.40 25.45 -9.26
C LYS A 228 -3.30 24.93 -8.14
N PRO A 229 -3.84 23.70 -8.16
CA PRO A 229 -4.73 23.19 -7.11
C PRO A 229 -4.03 23.00 -5.76
N ILE A 230 -2.70 22.82 -5.74
CA ILE A 230 -1.93 22.45 -4.54
C ILE A 230 -1.60 23.71 -3.74
N LYS A 231 -2.48 24.07 -2.79
CA LYS A 231 -2.36 25.30 -1.99
C LYS A 231 -1.94 25.08 -0.55
N ALA A 232 -2.23 23.92 -0.01
CA ALA A 232 -1.99 23.58 1.39
C ALA A 232 -1.08 22.35 1.47
N PHE A 233 0.16 22.53 1.86
CA PHE A 233 1.15 21.47 2.02
C PHE A 233 2.14 21.80 3.12
N LYS A 234 2.78 20.78 3.67
CA LYS A 234 3.80 20.86 4.69
C LYS A 234 4.85 19.79 4.50
N LEU A 235 6.13 20.14 4.56
CA LEU A 235 7.22 19.17 4.71
C LEU A 235 7.36 18.83 6.19
N THR A 236 7.32 17.55 6.53
CA THR A 236 7.13 17.09 7.91
C THR A 236 8.39 16.60 8.58
N SER A 237 9.27 15.93 7.84
CA SER A 237 10.50 15.34 8.41
C SER A 237 11.53 14.96 7.35
N LEU A 238 12.77 14.74 7.84
CA LEU A 238 13.87 14.14 7.13
C LEU A 238 14.20 12.79 7.75
N ALA A 239 14.54 11.79 6.94
CA ALA A 239 15.05 10.50 7.38
C ALA A 239 16.11 9.98 6.41
N GLY A 240 17.00 9.10 6.91
CA GLY A 240 17.87 8.31 6.05
C GLY A 240 17.08 7.13 5.44
N ALA A 241 17.30 6.85 4.17
CA ALA A 241 16.75 5.69 3.50
C ALA A 241 17.78 5.08 2.55
N TYR A 242 18.05 3.78 2.69
CA TYR A 242 18.95 3.11 1.76
C TYR A 242 18.30 2.96 0.39
N TRP A 243 19.04 3.26 -0.67
CA TRP A 243 18.58 3.07 -2.03
C TRP A 243 18.10 1.62 -2.23
N ARG A 244 16.89 1.45 -2.74
CA ARG A 244 16.22 0.13 -2.92
C ARG A 244 16.10 -0.69 -1.63
N GLY A 245 16.11 -0.04 -0.46
CA GLY A 245 15.95 -0.72 0.83
C GLY A 245 17.10 -1.63 1.25
N SER A 246 18.23 -1.59 0.56
CA SER A 246 19.40 -2.43 0.86
C SER A 246 20.47 -1.62 1.59
N GLU A 247 20.89 -2.09 2.77
CA GLU A 247 21.98 -1.50 3.57
C GLU A 247 23.35 -1.49 2.83
N LYS A 248 23.46 -2.25 1.74
CA LYS A 248 24.66 -2.29 0.89
C LYS A 248 24.73 -1.10 -0.07
N ASN A 249 23.61 -0.43 -0.31
CA ASN A 249 23.49 0.70 -1.21
C ASN A 249 23.68 2.02 -0.46
N LYS A 250 23.86 3.11 -1.22
CA LYS A 250 24.01 4.45 -0.67
C LYS A 250 22.80 4.85 0.16
N MET A 251 23.05 5.45 1.31
CA MET A 251 22.01 6.08 2.11
C MET A 251 21.65 7.43 1.49
N LEU A 252 20.36 7.58 1.15
CA LEU A 252 19.78 8.80 0.61
C LEU A 252 19.05 9.58 1.72
N THR A 253 18.78 10.85 1.47
CA THR A 253 17.91 11.65 2.33
C THR A 253 16.47 11.56 1.82
N ARG A 254 15.57 11.06 2.65
CA ARG A 254 14.13 11.00 2.40
C ARG A 254 13.45 12.20 3.03
N ILE A 255 12.76 12.98 2.23
CA ILE A 255 11.98 14.15 2.65
C ILE A 255 10.52 13.79 2.62
N TYR A 256 9.85 13.81 3.77
CA TYR A 256 8.42 13.56 3.89
C TYR A 256 7.62 14.85 3.82
N GLY A 257 6.45 14.78 3.22
CA GLY A 257 5.48 15.86 3.19
C GLY A 257 4.05 15.37 3.08
N THR A 258 3.12 16.29 3.30
CA THR A 258 1.69 16.07 3.11
C THR A 258 1.06 17.26 2.41
N SER A 259 -0.09 17.06 1.77
CA SER A 259 -0.80 18.13 1.08
C SER A 259 -2.32 17.92 1.12
N PHE A 260 -3.06 19.02 1.10
CA PHE A 260 -4.52 19.03 1.19
C PHE A 260 -5.09 20.09 0.23
N THR A 261 -6.36 19.95 -0.10
CA THR A 261 -7.06 20.94 -0.94
C THR A 261 -7.35 22.24 -0.19
N LYS A 262 -7.50 22.15 1.16
CA LYS A 262 -7.79 23.31 2.02
C LYS A 262 -6.76 23.45 3.13
N LYS A 263 -6.51 24.68 3.53
CA LYS A 263 -5.58 25.00 4.61
C LYS A 263 -6.09 24.51 5.98
N ALA A 264 -7.40 24.54 6.20
CA ALA A 264 -8.01 24.08 7.44
C ALA A 264 -7.76 22.57 7.65
N ASP A 265 -7.91 21.77 6.59
CA ASP A 265 -7.69 20.31 6.65
C ASP A 265 -6.21 19.98 6.95
N LEU A 266 -5.27 20.75 6.37
CA LEU A 266 -3.85 20.66 6.69
C LEU A 266 -3.58 21.02 8.16
N GLU A 267 -4.16 22.09 8.68
CA GLU A 267 -4.00 22.53 10.08
C GLU A 267 -4.57 21.47 11.05
N GLU A 268 -5.73 20.92 10.73
CA GLU A 268 -6.32 19.82 11.52
C GLU A 268 -5.42 18.59 11.54
N TYR A 269 -4.91 18.17 10.37
CA TYR A 269 -3.95 17.07 10.25
C TYR A 269 -2.69 17.32 11.11
N LEU A 270 -2.09 18.49 11.00
CA LEU A 270 -0.88 18.83 11.77
C LEU A 270 -1.14 18.84 13.26
N ASN A 271 -2.28 19.38 13.71
CA ASN A 271 -2.69 19.35 15.13
C ASN A 271 -2.87 17.90 15.61
N ARG A 272 -3.55 17.06 14.81
CA ARG A 272 -3.70 15.63 15.14
C ARG A 272 -2.36 14.92 15.26
N MET A 273 -1.42 15.19 14.36
CA MET A 273 -0.07 14.62 14.39
C MET A 273 0.73 15.11 15.61
N GLU A 274 0.58 16.37 15.99
CA GLU A 274 1.22 16.92 17.21
C GLU A 274 0.65 16.29 18.47
N GLU A 275 -0.67 16.17 18.57
CA GLU A 275 -1.33 15.47 19.67
C GLU A 275 -0.92 13.99 19.74
N ALA A 276 -0.82 13.31 18.60
CA ALA A 276 -0.32 11.93 18.54
C ALA A 276 1.12 11.82 19.09
N LYS A 277 2.01 12.77 18.76
CA LYS A 277 3.38 12.81 19.34
C LYS A 277 3.38 13.02 20.84
N LYS A 278 2.47 13.85 21.38
CA LYS A 278 2.33 14.07 22.85
C LYS A 278 1.86 12.80 23.54
N ARG A 279 1.02 12.00 22.88
CA ARG A 279 0.45 10.73 23.39
C ARG A 279 1.28 9.50 23.04
N ASP A 280 2.48 9.67 22.48
CA ASP A 280 3.36 8.53 22.15
C ASP A 280 3.64 7.70 23.42
N HIS A 281 3.22 6.44 23.40
CA HIS A 281 3.35 5.52 24.54
C HIS A 281 4.81 5.32 24.99
N ARG A 282 5.79 5.46 24.08
CA ARG A 282 7.22 5.35 24.42
C ARG A 282 7.66 6.53 25.29
N LYS A 283 7.18 7.74 24.96
CA LYS A 283 7.43 8.95 25.74
C LYS A 283 6.73 8.85 27.08
N LEU A 284 5.42 8.62 27.07
CA LEU A 284 4.61 8.52 28.28
C LEU A 284 5.07 7.36 29.19
N GLY A 285 5.39 6.21 28.61
CA GLY A 285 5.90 5.04 29.34
C GLY A 285 7.18 5.33 30.10
N LYS A 286 8.11 6.09 29.47
CA LYS A 286 9.35 6.53 30.12
C LYS A 286 9.09 7.59 31.21
N GLU A 287 8.31 8.64 30.88
CA GLU A 287 8.01 9.75 31.81
C GLU A 287 7.26 9.27 33.06
N LEU A 288 6.31 8.37 32.90
CA LEU A 288 5.50 7.81 34.00
C LEU A 288 6.16 6.62 34.71
N GLY A 289 7.27 6.08 34.16
CA GLY A 289 7.95 4.92 34.72
C GLY A 289 7.11 3.63 34.62
N LEU A 290 6.52 3.37 33.44
CA LEU A 290 5.63 2.21 33.23
C LEU A 290 6.39 0.98 32.75
N PHE A 291 7.31 1.16 31.81
CA PHE A 291 8.12 0.09 31.24
C PHE A 291 9.45 0.60 30.73
N MET A 292 10.39 -0.31 30.49
CA MET A 292 11.67 -0.02 29.87
C MET A 292 12.09 -1.10 28.87
N MET A 293 12.93 -0.73 27.91
CA MET A 293 13.62 -1.63 27.01
C MET A 293 15.10 -1.67 27.44
N ARG A 294 15.73 -2.84 27.34
CA ARG A 294 17.12 -3.05 27.74
C ARG A 294 17.90 -3.76 26.63
N GLU A 295 19.21 -3.58 26.63
CA GLU A 295 20.11 -4.23 25.67
C GLU A 295 20.18 -5.75 25.89
N GLU A 296 19.96 -6.21 27.11
CA GLU A 296 19.92 -7.61 27.44
C GLU A 296 18.73 -8.36 26.83
N GLY A 297 17.69 -7.63 26.40
CA GLY A 297 16.50 -8.18 25.78
C GLY A 297 15.91 -7.22 24.73
N PRO A 298 16.54 -7.05 23.55
CA PRO A 298 16.02 -6.15 22.54
C PRO A 298 14.68 -6.66 22.01
N GLY A 299 13.64 -5.81 22.16
CA GLY A 299 12.27 -6.16 21.80
C GLY A 299 11.49 -6.90 22.89
N PHE A 300 12.07 -7.07 24.09
CA PHE A 300 11.38 -7.64 25.26
C PHE A 300 11.10 -6.52 26.27
N PRO A 301 9.83 -6.12 26.47
CA PRO A 301 9.51 -5.06 27.41
C PRO A 301 9.60 -5.53 28.88
N PHE A 302 10.26 -4.72 29.70
CA PHE A 302 10.30 -4.90 31.15
C PHE A 302 9.26 -3.97 31.79
N PHE A 303 8.22 -4.53 32.39
CA PHE A 303 7.22 -3.73 33.09
C PHE A 303 7.72 -3.35 34.48
N LEU A 304 7.66 -2.06 34.80
CA LEU A 304 8.01 -1.49 36.08
C LEU A 304 6.80 -1.56 37.04
N PRO A 305 6.98 -1.29 38.38
CA PRO A 305 5.87 -1.42 39.34
C PRO A 305 4.61 -0.67 38.96
N LYS A 306 4.71 0.58 38.48
CA LYS A 306 3.54 1.36 38.02
C LYS A 306 2.91 0.77 36.76
N GLY A 307 3.75 0.28 35.86
CA GLY A 307 3.28 -0.43 34.65
C GLY A 307 2.55 -1.71 35.00
N MET A 308 2.97 -2.43 36.03
CA MET A 308 2.27 -3.61 36.50
C MET A 308 0.91 -3.30 37.14
N VAL A 309 0.75 -2.16 37.81
CA VAL A 309 -0.57 -1.71 38.29
C VAL A 309 -1.51 -1.54 37.08
N LEU A 310 -1.07 -0.78 36.07
CA LEU A 310 -1.87 -0.58 34.86
C LEU A 310 -2.19 -1.92 34.16
N LYS A 311 -1.17 -2.75 33.96
CA LYS A 311 -1.36 -4.06 33.32
C LYS A 311 -2.35 -4.94 34.08
N ASN A 312 -2.23 -5.05 35.39
CA ASN A 312 -3.13 -5.87 36.20
C ASN A 312 -4.57 -5.33 36.18
N THR A 313 -4.76 -4.01 36.21
CA THR A 313 -6.09 -3.42 36.06
C THR A 313 -6.75 -3.80 34.74
N LEU A 314 -6.01 -3.82 33.62
CA LEU A 314 -6.51 -4.28 32.32
C LEU A 314 -6.82 -5.80 32.33
N LEU A 315 -5.96 -6.60 32.95
CA LEU A 315 -6.14 -8.05 33.05
C LEU A 315 -7.35 -8.41 33.93
N ASP A 316 -7.59 -7.68 35.01
CA ASP A 316 -8.75 -7.89 35.89
C ASP A 316 -10.05 -7.55 35.17
N TYR A 317 -10.07 -6.45 34.41
CA TYR A 317 -11.19 -6.11 33.53
C TYR A 317 -11.42 -7.20 32.45
N TRP A 318 -10.36 -7.69 31.84
CA TRP A 318 -10.44 -8.79 30.86
C TRP A 318 -11.10 -10.03 31.48
N ARG A 319 -10.68 -10.45 32.68
CA ARG A 319 -11.28 -11.59 33.39
C ARG A 319 -12.75 -11.38 33.69
N GLU A 320 -13.11 -10.17 34.12
CA GLU A 320 -14.50 -9.83 34.41
C GLU A 320 -15.39 -9.94 33.16
N ILE A 321 -15.01 -9.28 32.07
CA ILE A 321 -15.82 -9.24 30.85
C ILE A 321 -15.89 -10.60 30.16
N HIS A 322 -14.80 -11.38 30.17
CA HIS A 322 -14.80 -12.74 29.61
C HIS A 322 -15.70 -13.67 30.40
N ARG A 323 -15.61 -13.65 31.71
CA ARG A 323 -16.49 -14.43 32.58
C ARG A 323 -17.97 -14.08 32.38
N LYS A 324 -18.28 -12.78 32.28
CA LYS A 324 -19.63 -12.27 31.99
C LYS A 324 -20.18 -12.81 30.65
N ASN A 325 -19.32 -12.99 29.67
CA ASN A 325 -19.66 -13.53 28.34
C ASN A 325 -19.50 -15.05 28.21
N GLY A 326 -19.32 -15.75 29.32
CA GLY A 326 -19.30 -17.22 29.36
C GLY A 326 -18.01 -17.86 28.87
N TYR A 327 -16.89 -17.13 28.91
CA TYR A 327 -15.56 -17.70 28.64
C TYR A 327 -15.00 -18.36 29.90
N VAL A 328 -14.30 -19.47 29.73
CA VAL A 328 -13.49 -20.13 30.75
C VAL A 328 -12.03 -19.79 30.52
N GLU A 329 -11.32 -19.38 31.57
CA GLU A 329 -9.89 -19.05 31.48
C GLU A 329 -9.08 -20.33 31.50
N ILE A 330 -8.17 -20.50 30.55
CA ILE A 330 -7.18 -21.55 30.47
C ILE A 330 -5.76 -20.98 30.48
N SER A 331 -4.76 -21.82 30.68
CA SER A 331 -3.35 -21.46 30.56
C SER A 331 -2.58 -22.64 29.95
N THR A 332 -1.79 -22.35 28.92
CA THR A 332 -0.97 -23.36 28.25
C THR A 332 0.53 -23.12 28.45
N PRO A 333 1.38 -24.17 28.49
CA PRO A 333 2.81 -24.01 28.66
C PRO A 333 3.44 -23.13 27.58
N ILE A 334 4.47 -22.36 27.96
CA ILE A 334 5.20 -21.49 27.03
C ILE A 334 6.07 -22.31 26.09
N MET A 335 6.65 -23.42 26.57
CA MET A 335 7.57 -24.28 25.82
C MET A 335 6.93 -25.63 25.54
N LEU A 336 6.88 -26.03 24.29
CA LEU A 336 6.25 -27.29 23.83
C LEU A 336 7.15 -27.94 22.78
N SER A 337 7.06 -29.28 22.70
CA SER A 337 7.88 -30.10 21.80
C SER A 337 7.56 -29.82 20.33
N ARG A 338 8.56 -30.03 19.48
CA ARG A 338 8.49 -29.88 18.02
C ARG A 338 7.32 -30.63 17.39
N HIS A 339 7.00 -31.83 17.86
CA HIS A 339 5.92 -32.66 17.31
C HIS A 339 4.57 -31.90 17.25
N LEU A 340 4.24 -31.11 18.27
CA LEU A 340 3.02 -30.31 18.28
C LEU A 340 3.03 -29.24 17.17
N TRP A 341 4.17 -28.63 16.94
CA TRP A 341 4.35 -27.58 15.94
C TRP A 341 4.35 -28.13 14.51
N GLU A 342 4.82 -29.36 14.30
CA GLU A 342 4.70 -30.10 13.04
C GLU A 342 3.24 -30.45 12.76
N THR A 343 2.54 -31.04 13.73
CA THR A 343 1.12 -31.41 13.62
C THR A 343 0.24 -30.21 13.27
N SER A 344 0.55 -29.01 13.78
CA SER A 344 -0.19 -27.77 13.54
C SER A 344 0.31 -26.99 12.34
N GLY A 345 1.36 -27.45 11.62
CA GLY A 345 1.94 -26.79 10.45
C GLY A 345 2.82 -25.57 10.76
N HIS A 346 2.96 -25.18 12.03
CA HIS A 346 3.77 -23.99 12.39
C HIS A 346 5.25 -24.21 12.14
N TRP A 347 5.75 -25.45 12.29
CA TRP A 347 7.15 -25.77 12.07
C TRP A 347 7.59 -25.54 10.62
N ASP A 348 6.72 -25.80 9.65
CA ASP A 348 7.02 -25.67 8.23
C ASP A 348 6.82 -24.24 7.71
N HIS A 349 5.80 -23.55 8.23
CA HIS A 349 5.38 -22.26 7.67
C HIS A 349 5.75 -21.04 8.53
N TYR A 350 6.16 -21.23 9.79
CA TYR A 350 6.40 -20.13 10.73
C TYR A 350 7.70 -20.23 11.52
N LYS A 351 8.55 -21.21 11.19
CA LYS A 351 9.80 -21.51 11.93
C LYS A 351 10.74 -20.32 12.07
N GLU A 352 10.86 -19.47 11.05
CA GLU A 352 11.73 -18.29 11.07
C GLU A 352 11.34 -17.27 12.16
N ASN A 353 10.08 -17.31 12.59
CA ASN A 353 9.54 -16.44 13.64
C ASN A 353 9.47 -17.11 15.01
N MET A 354 10.00 -18.34 15.16
CA MET A 354 9.97 -19.10 16.40
C MET A 354 11.34 -19.09 17.08
N TYR A 355 11.33 -19.05 18.41
CA TYR A 355 12.51 -19.36 19.21
C TYR A 355 12.53 -20.86 19.50
N THR A 356 13.58 -21.53 19.07
CA THR A 356 13.74 -22.99 19.22
C THR A 356 14.96 -23.32 20.07
N THR A 357 14.92 -24.45 20.77
CA THR A 357 16.02 -25.00 21.58
C THR A 357 16.00 -26.51 21.52
N VAL A 358 17.11 -27.14 21.87
CA VAL A 358 17.24 -28.59 22.00
C VAL A 358 17.47 -28.93 23.47
N ILE A 359 16.67 -29.81 24.02
CA ILE A 359 16.77 -30.34 25.39
C ILE A 359 16.69 -31.86 25.32
N ASP A 360 17.70 -32.55 25.87
CA ASP A 360 17.82 -33.99 25.86
C ASP A 360 17.56 -34.60 24.46
N ASP A 361 18.28 -34.07 23.45
CA ASP A 361 18.19 -34.46 22.05
C ASP A 361 16.78 -34.31 21.42
N THR A 362 15.92 -33.52 22.05
CA THR A 362 14.57 -33.24 21.57
C THR A 362 14.42 -31.75 21.28
N ASP A 363 13.89 -31.41 20.08
CA ASP A 363 13.57 -30.05 19.69
C ASP A 363 12.34 -29.55 20.46
N PHE A 364 12.46 -28.34 21.02
CA PHE A 364 11.38 -27.57 21.63
C PHE A 364 11.28 -26.20 20.98
N ALA A 365 10.09 -25.61 21.07
CA ALA A 365 9.90 -24.20 20.70
C ALA A 365 9.11 -23.45 21.76
N ILE A 366 9.45 -22.16 21.91
CA ILE A 366 8.67 -21.23 22.68
C ILE A 366 7.46 -20.83 21.83
N LYS A 367 6.26 -20.92 22.38
CA LYS A 367 5.01 -20.74 21.62
C LYS A 367 4.92 -19.34 20.98
N PRO A 368 4.75 -19.28 19.64
CA PRO A 368 4.43 -18.05 18.93
C PRO A 368 2.93 -17.76 18.88
N MET A 369 2.12 -18.80 19.18
CA MET A 369 0.64 -18.80 19.18
C MET A 369 0.12 -19.73 20.25
N ASN A 370 -1.12 -19.54 20.69
CA ASN A 370 -1.75 -20.35 21.74
C ASN A 370 -2.58 -21.50 21.20
N CYS A 371 -2.97 -21.45 19.90
CA CYS A 371 -3.90 -22.41 19.28
C CYS A 371 -3.57 -23.88 19.53
N PRO A 372 -2.35 -24.39 19.29
CA PRO A 372 -2.06 -25.79 19.48
C PRO A 372 -2.21 -26.26 20.94
N GLY A 373 -1.77 -25.40 21.90
CA GLY A 373 -1.94 -25.65 23.32
C GLY A 373 -3.40 -25.66 23.75
N GLY A 374 -4.21 -24.72 23.28
CA GLY A 374 -5.65 -24.65 23.53
C GLY A 374 -6.40 -25.89 23.03
N ILE A 375 -6.01 -26.41 21.85
CA ILE A 375 -6.59 -27.66 21.32
C ILE A 375 -6.25 -28.86 22.21
N LEU A 376 -5.03 -28.96 22.75
CA LEU A 376 -4.69 -30.03 23.70
C LEU A 376 -5.53 -29.93 24.96
N VAL A 377 -5.81 -28.75 25.48
CA VAL A 377 -6.74 -28.56 26.62
C VAL A 377 -8.15 -29.02 26.24
N TYR A 378 -8.63 -28.67 25.06
CA TYR A 378 -9.94 -29.10 24.58
C TYR A 378 -10.02 -30.65 24.51
N GLN A 379 -8.97 -31.32 24.05
CA GLN A 379 -8.88 -32.79 23.90
C GLN A 379 -8.67 -33.54 25.23
N SER A 380 -8.41 -32.82 26.33
CA SER A 380 -8.16 -33.50 27.65
C SER A 380 -9.32 -34.28 28.18
N GLU A 381 -10.53 -34.02 27.70
CA GLU A 381 -11.77 -34.70 28.10
C GLU A 381 -12.64 -35.01 26.89
N PRO A 382 -13.41 -36.11 26.91
CA PRO A 382 -14.45 -36.35 25.90
C PRO A 382 -15.51 -35.25 25.93
N ARG A 383 -15.85 -34.71 24.78
CA ARG A 383 -16.85 -33.64 24.66
C ARG A 383 -18.07 -34.11 23.86
N SER A 384 -19.24 -33.65 24.28
CA SER A 384 -20.50 -33.87 23.59
C SER A 384 -20.92 -32.57 22.86
N TYR A 385 -21.74 -32.71 21.82
CA TYR A 385 -22.37 -31.55 21.18
C TYR A 385 -23.17 -30.67 22.15
N ARG A 386 -23.58 -31.24 23.31
CA ARG A 386 -24.31 -30.50 24.36
C ARG A 386 -23.43 -29.59 25.20
N ASP A 387 -22.08 -29.79 25.14
CA ASP A 387 -21.11 -28.96 25.84
C ASP A 387 -20.74 -27.73 25.04
N LEU A 388 -21.23 -27.62 23.77
CA LEU A 388 -20.94 -26.58 22.85
C LEU A 388 -22.04 -25.49 22.81
N PRO A 389 -21.72 -24.20 22.66
CA PRO A 389 -20.37 -23.66 22.39
C PRO A 389 -19.53 -23.63 23.66
N LEU A 390 -18.26 -24.04 23.56
CA LEU A 390 -17.27 -23.91 24.62
C LEU A 390 -16.26 -22.80 24.26
N ARG A 391 -16.19 -21.75 25.07
CA ARG A 391 -15.33 -20.59 24.87
C ARG A 391 -14.17 -20.64 25.85
N MET A 392 -12.96 -20.91 25.36
CA MET A 392 -11.75 -20.98 26.15
C MET A 392 -10.89 -19.74 25.90
N GLY A 393 -10.77 -18.85 26.89
CA GLY A 393 -9.94 -17.65 26.83
C GLY A 393 -8.59 -17.88 27.51
N GLU A 394 -7.54 -17.30 26.97
CA GLU A 394 -6.19 -17.35 27.52
C GLU A 394 -5.52 -15.99 27.48
N LEU A 395 -4.97 -15.54 28.60
CA LEU A 395 -3.98 -14.45 28.63
C LEU A 395 -2.63 -15.04 28.20
N GLY A 396 -2.55 -15.32 26.90
CA GLY A 396 -1.46 -16.09 26.32
C GLY A 396 -0.19 -15.30 26.14
N LEU A 397 0.85 -15.64 26.92
CA LEU A 397 2.18 -15.07 26.74
C LEU A 397 2.87 -15.78 25.57
N VAL A 398 3.11 -15.04 24.48
CA VAL A 398 3.73 -15.54 23.26
C VAL A 398 5.01 -14.81 22.93
N HIS A 399 5.87 -15.48 22.13
CA HIS A 399 7.15 -14.95 21.71
C HIS A 399 7.30 -15.08 20.20
N ARG A 400 7.71 -14.02 19.52
CA ARG A 400 7.94 -14.00 18.07
C ARG A 400 9.28 -13.39 17.74
N HIS A 401 10.07 -14.02 16.92
CA HIS A 401 11.35 -13.52 16.46
C HIS A 401 11.12 -12.42 15.40
N GLU A 402 10.70 -11.23 15.86
CA GLU A 402 10.56 -10.06 15.01
C GLU A 402 11.94 -9.50 14.64
N LYS A 403 12.10 -9.08 13.37
CA LYS A 403 13.35 -8.45 12.90
C LYS A 403 13.58 -7.13 13.61
N SER A 404 14.84 -6.82 13.94
CA SER A 404 15.20 -5.63 14.74
C SER A 404 14.68 -4.32 14.14
N GLY A 405 14.72 -4.16 12.81
CA GLY A 405 14.21 -2.96 12.13
C GLY A 405 12.69 -2.77 12.17
N GLN A 406 11.94 -3.75 12.65
CA GLN A 406 10.48 -3.70 12.77
C GLN A 406 10.01 -3.38 14.20
N LEU A 407 10.91 -3.43 15.20
CA LEU A 407 10.54 -3.21 16.59
C LEU A 407 10.09 -1.76 16.83
N HIS A 408 8.97 -1.59 17.54
CA HIS A 408 8.40 -0.27 17.80
C HIS A 408 7.68 -0.19 19.16
N GLY A 409 8.40 0.28 20.19
CA GLY A 409 7.86 0.46 21.54
C GLY A 409 7.16 -0.80 22.03
N LEU A 410 5.89 -0.67 22.50
CA LEU A 410 5.02 -1.80 22.84
C LEU A 410 4.14 -2.29 21.67
N MET A 411 4.14 -1.56 20.56
CA MET A 411 3.29 -1.90 19.38
C MET A 411 3.84 -3.10 18.60
N ARG A 412 5.17 -3.27 18.57
CA ARG A 412 5.81 -4.42 17.95
C ARG A 412 7.00 -4.88 18.76
N VAL A 413 6.82 -5.99 19.43
CA VAL A 413 7.73 -6.55 20.42
C VAL A 413 7.96 -8.04 20.15
N ARG A 414 8.93 -8.63 20.84
CA ARG A 414 9.26 -10.05 20.73
C ARG A 414 8.60 -10.92 21.80
N CYS A 415 8.00 -10.29 22.80
CA CYS A 415 7.26 -10.95 23.87
C CYS A 415 6.05 -10.10 24.25
N PHE A 416 4.84 -10.66 24.21
CA PHE A 416 3.61 -9.98 24.54
C PHE A 416 2.52 -10.95 24.99
N THR A 417 1.57 -10.42 25.77
CA THR A 417 0.39 -11.16 26.20
C THR A 417 -0.73 -10.89 25.21
N GLN A 418 -1.32 -11.94 24.66
CA GLN A 418 -2.51 -11.84 23.81
C GLN A 418 -3.77 -12.02 24.66
N ASP A 419 -4.77 -11.19 24.37
CA ASP A 419 -6.17 -11.48 24.65
C ASP A 419 -6.63 -12.46 23.57
N ASP A 420 -6.55 -13.75 23.86
CA ASP A 420 -6.79 -14.82 22.90
C ASP A 420 -7.90 -15.75 23.36
N ALA A 421 -8.66 -16.30 22.42
CA ALA A 421 -9.68 -17.26 22.73
C ALA A 421 -9.91 -18.25 21.57
N HIS A 422 -10.26 -19.50 21.97
CA HIS A 422 -10.68 -20.54 21.05
C HIS A 422 -12.10 -20.93 21.38
N ILE A 423 -13.01 -20.82 20.40
CA ILE A 423 -14.42 -21.15 20.56
C ILE A 423 -14.70 -22.42 19.77
N PHE A 424 -15.01 -23.49 20.49
CA PHE A 424 -15.42 -24.77 19.92
C PHE A 424 -16.94 -24.79 19.81
N MET A 425 -17.49 -25.01 18.61
CA MET A 425 -18.91 -24.83 18.36
C MET A 425 -19.42 -25.73 17.23
N MET A 426 -20.74 -25.95 17.20
CA MET A 426 -21.40 -26.59 16.06
C MET A 426 -21.55 -25.59 14.90
N PRO A 427 -21.64 -26.06 13.63
CA PRO A 427 -21.82 -25.18 12.47
C PRO A 427 -23.00 -24.20 12.59
N GLU A 428 -24.10 -24.63 13.21
CA GLU A 428 -25.29 -23.81 13.40
C GLU A 428 -25.08 -22.67 14.38
N GLN A 429 -24.10 -22.77 15.27
CA GLN A 429 -23.76 -21.78 16.29
C GLN A 429 -22.81 -20.69 15.79
N ILE A 430 -22.13 -20.90 14.65
CA ILE A 430 -21.07 -20.01 14.13
C ILE A 430 -21.54 -18.57 14.05
N ARG A 431 -22.73 -18.33 13.50
CA ARG A 431 -23.28 -16.98 13.30
C ARG A 431 -23.44 -16.22 14.62
N ASP A 432 -23.95 -16.89 15.64
CA ASP A 432 -24.25 -16.25 16.92
C ASP A 432 -22.99 -16.05 17.75
N GLU A 433 -22.03 -16.97 17.66
CA GLU A 433 -20.73 -16.83 18.28
C GLU A 433 -19.91 -15.66 17.68
N ILE A 434 -19.88 -15.52 16.33
CA ILE A 434 -19.22 -14.38 15.68
C ILE A 434 -19.86 -13.06 16.11
N LYS A 435 -21.19 -12.99 16.21
CA LYS A 435 -21.88 -11.81 16.73
C LYS A 435 -21.58 -11.52 18.19
N GLY A 436 -21.39 -12.59 18.99
CA GLY A 436 -20.98 -12.49 20.38
C GLY A 436 -19.61 -11.85 20.52
N VAL A 437 -18.63 -12.34 19.75
CA VAL A 437 -17.26 -11.79 19.69
C VAL A 437 -17.29 -10.32 19.24
N ALA A 438 -18.03 -9.99 18.18
CA ALA A 438 -18.12 -8.63 17.69
C ALA A 438 -18.66 -7.65 18.76
N ARG A 439 -19.71 -8.07 19.51
CA ARG A 439 -20.24 -7.28 20.62
C ARG A 439 -19.26 -7.11 21.78
N LEU A 440 -18.50 -8.16 22.09
CA LEU A 440 -17.48 -8.10 23.13
C LEU A 440 -16.36 -7.12 22.76
N ILE A 441 -15.92 -7.15 21.50
CA ILE A 441 -14.91 -6.21 20.98
C ILE A 441 -15.42 -4.78 21.04
N ASP A 442 -16.65 -4.55 20.60
CA ASP A 442 -17.28 -3.21 20.65
C ASP A 442 -17.39 -2.68 22.09
N GLU A 443 -17.84 -3.51 23.07
CA GLU A 443 -17.91 -3.16 24.49
C GLU A 443 -16.53 -2.72 25.04
N VAL A 444 -15.46 -3.45 24.66
CA VAL A 444 -14.10 -3.13 25.07
C VAL A 444 -13.63 -1.83 24.44
N TYR A 445 -13.84 -1.64 23.13
CA TYR A 445 -13.39 -0.42 22.45
C TYR A 445 -14.10 0.82 22.93
N GLN A 446 -15.41 0.75 23.15
CA GLN A 446 -16.19 1.88 23.69
C GLN A 446 -15.71 2.31 25.08
N LEU A 447 -15.27 1.37 25.94
CA LEU A 447 -14.70 1.70 27.24
C LEU A 447 -13.47 2.60 27.12
N PHE A 448 -12.66 2.40 26.08
CA PHE A 448 -11.45 3.19 25.82
C PHE A 448 -11.68 4.42 24.93
N GLY A 449 -12.89 4.63 24.43
CA GLY A 449 -13.26 5.77 23.59
C GLY A 449 -12.81 5.63 22.13
N PHE A 450 -12.74 4.40 21.61
CA PHE A 450 -12.44 4.09 20.21
C PHE A 450 -13.72 3.90 19.40
#